data_90d84c2d91f12e364f02b78e1e4983cd
#
_entry.id   90d84c2d91f12e364f02b78e1e4983cd
#
_cell.length_a   1.000
_cell.length_b   1.000
_cell.length_c   1.000
_cell.angle_alpha   90.00
_cell.angle_beta   90.00
_cell.angle_gamma   90.00
#
_symmetry.space_group_name_H-M   'P 1'
#
loop_
_entity.id
_entity.type
_entity.pdbx_description
1 polymer ?
#
loop_
_entity_poly.entity_id
_entity_poly.type
_entity_poly.pdbx_seq_one_letter_code
_entity_poly.pdbx_strand_id
1 'polypeptide(L)'
;VVDAEVDFPRLGRRLRPDLTGWRRQALPSPPAPVETQCPDWVCEVISPEKRTYDTIEKRTYYAEAGVPYYWLCDYERGTVTALKLQACQYIQLAEATRGDRIRLPPFPAVELPVSRLFLR
;
A
#
# COMPACT_ATOMS: atom_id res chain seq x y z
N VAL A 1 0.15 6.37 -7.73
CA VAL A 1 -0.77 6.13 -8.85
C VAL A 1 -2.06 5.52 -8.31
N VAL A 2 -3.18 6.03 -8.76
CA VAL A 2 -4.51 5.60 -8.31
C VAL A 2 -5.02 4.50 -9.24
N ASP A 3 -5.51 3.42 -8.65
CA ASP A 3 -6.16 2.31 -9.37
C ASP A 3 -5.34 1.73 -10.54
N ALA A 4 -4.02 1.77 -10.46
CA ALA A 4 -3.17 1.15 -11.46
C ALA A 4 -3.27 -0.37 -11.39
N GLU A 5 -3.48 -1.00 -12.52
CA GLU A 5 -3.41 -2.45 -12.61
C GLU A 5 -1.94 -2.87 -12.64
N VAL A 6 -1.52 -3.64 -11.64
CA VAL A 6 -0.13 -4.03 -11.48
C VAL A 6 0.02 -5.51 -11.77
N ASP A 7 0.98 -5.81 -12.63
CA ASP A 7 1.35 -7.18 -12.97
C ASP A 7 2.45 -7.64 -12.01
N PHE A 8 2.17 -8.67 -11.22
CA PHE A 8 3.12 -9.21 -10.27
C PHE A 8 3.68 -10.52 -10.82
N PRO A 9 4.85 -10.47 -11.48
CA PRO A 9 5.39 -11.67 -12.16
C PRO A 9 5.63 -12.83 -11.23
N ARG A 10 6.03 -12.58 -9.98
CA ARG A 10 6.28 -13.65 -9.00
C ARG A 10 5.02 -14.42 -8.62
N LEU A 11 3.85 -13.78 -8.78
CA LEU A 11 2.56 -14.41 -8.49
C LEU A 11 1.87 -14.91 -9.74
N GLY A 12 2.30 -14.49 -10.92
CA GLY A 12 1.58 -14.72 -12.16
C GLY A 12 0.20 -14.07 -12.15
N ARG A 13 0.04 -12.94 -11.47
CA ARG A 13 -1.25 -12.28 -11.27
C ARG A 13 -1.16 -10.78 -11.47
N ARG A 14 -2.30 -10.22 -11.83
CA ARG A 14 -2.51 -8.78 -11.82
C ARG A 14 -3.42 -8.40 -10.67
N LEU A 15 -3.06 -7.34 -9.96
CA LEU A 15 -3.84 -6.78 -8.88
C LEU A 15 -4.00 -5.29 -9.12
N ARG A 16 -5.08 -4.72 -8.60
CA ARG A 16 -5.34 -3.28 -8.71
C ARG A 16 -5.47 -2.68 -7.32
N PRO A 17 -4.34 -2.35 -6.67
CA PRO A 17 -4.38 -1.63 -5.41
C PRO A 17 -5.07 -0.28 -5.57
N ASP A 18 -5.68 0.24 -4.50
CA ASP A 18 -6.28 1.57 -4.54
C ASP A 18 -5.24 2.64 -4.84
N LEU A 19 -4.06 2.52 -4.23
CA LEU A 19 -2.92 3.39 -4.52
C LEU A 19 -1.65 2.56 -4.61
N THR A 20 -0.74 2.97 -5.50
CA THR A 20 0.58 2.36 -5.64
C THR A 20 1.64 3.44 -5.79
N GLY A 21 2.86 3.10 -5.37
CA GLY A 21 3.99 4.01 -5.51
C GLY A 21 5.27 3.26 -5.84
N TRP A 22 6.10 3.90 -6.65
CA TRP A 22 7.43 3.41 -7.01
C TRP A 22 8.44 4.50 -6.69
N ARG A 23 9.60 4.09 -6.17
CA ARG A 23 10.70 5.05 -6.02
C ARG A 23 11.20 5.45 -7.41
N ARG A 24 11.48 6.74 -7.57
CA ARG A 24 11.93 7.25 -8.87
C ARG A 24 13.18 6.53 -9.36
N GLN A 25 14.10 6.20 -8.48
CA GLN A 25 15.34 5.52 -8.84
C GLN A 25 15.12 4.07 -9.30
N ALA A 26 13.99 3.48 -8.94
CA ALA A 26 13.66 2.12 -9.33
C ALA A 26 13.04 2.03 -10.72
N LEU A 27 12.69 3.17 -11.33
CA LEU A 27 12.09 3.19 -12.66
C LEU A 27 13.17 3.18 -13.74
N PRO A 28 13.00 2.39 -14.80
CA PRO A 28 13.99 2.32 -15.87
C PRO A 28 14.04 3.59 -16.72
N SER A 29 15.17 3.77 -17.43
CA SER A 29 15.33 4.87 -18.36
C SER A 29 15.82 4.31 -19.70
N PRO A 30 15.05 4.42 -20.80
CA PRO A 30 13.73 5.04 -20.88
C PRO A 30 12.71 4.29 -20.05
N PRO A 31 11.63 4.94 -19.61
CA PRO A 31 10.67 4.30 -18.73
C PRO A 31 9.96 3.13 -19.41
N ALA A 32 9.96 1.97 -18.76
CA ALA A 32 9.09 0.86 -19.11
C ALA A 32 7.73 1.06 -18.42
N PRO A 33 6.68 0.31 -18.80
CA PRO A 33 5.42 0.37 -18.08
C PRO A 33 5.62 0.10 -16.60
N VAL A 34 5.25 1.06 -15.75
CA VAL A 34 5.44 0.93 -14.31
C VAL A 34 4.65 -0.25 -13.75
N GLU A 35 3.58 -0.62 -14.41
CA GLU A 35 2.71 -1.72 -14.02
C GLU A 35 3.41 -3.07 -14.00
N THR A 36 4.57 -3.19 -14.67
CA THR A 36 5.36 -4.43 -14.67
C THR A 36 6.45 -4.45 -13.61
N GLN A 37 6.64 -3.35 -12.90
CA GLN A 37 7.63 -3.25 -11.83
C GLN A 37 6.95 -3.50 -10.49
N CYS A 38 7.60 -4.26 -9.61
CA CYS A 38 7.08 -4.43 -8.25
C CYS A 38 7.04 -3.06 -7.56
N PRO A 39 5.88 -2.61 -7.08
CA PRO A 39 5.82 -1.32 -6.40
C PRO A 39 6.56 -1.34 -5.07
N ASP A 40 7.04 -0.18 -4.65
CA ASP A 40 7.66 -0.01 -3.33
C ASP A 40 6.62 0.17 -2.24
N TRP A 41 5.41 0.52 -2.61
CA TRP A 41 4.34 0.83 -1.67
C TRP A 41 2.98 0.58 -2.32
N VAL A 42 2.08 -0.04 -1.56
CA VAL A 42 0.67 -0.17 -1.94
C VAL A 42 -0.20 0.30 -0.78
N CYS A 43 -1.35 0.83 -1.12
CA CYS A 43 -2.35 1.25 -0.15
C CYS A 43 -3.71 0.70 -0.56
N GLU A 44 -4.38 0.07 0.40
CA GLU A 44 -5.72 -0.46 0.21
C GLU A 44 -6.67 0.22 1.17
N VAL A 45 -7.82 0.65 0.64
CA VAL A 45 -8.91 1.17 1.45
C VAL A 45 -9.91 0.05 1.66
N ILE A 46 -10.14 -0.32 2.92
CA ILE A 46 -11.00 -1.44 3.26
C ILE A 46 -12.43 -0.96 3.51
N SER A 47 -13.38 -1.66 2.91
CA SER A 47 -14.80 -1.46 3.18
C SER A 47 -15.27 -2.46 4.24
N PRO A 48 -16.38 -2.17 4.96
CA PRO A 48 -16.89 -3.10 5.97
C PRO A 48 -17.21 -4.50 5.43
N GLU A 49 -17.73 -4.59 4.22
CA GLU A 49 -18.15 -5.86 3.62
C GLU A 49 -16.95 -6.77 3.31
N LYS A 50 -15.80 -6.18 3.01
CA LYS A 50 -14.63 -6.94 2.56
C LYS A 50 -13.50 -6.99 3.58
N ARG A 51 -13.74 -6.45 4.78
CA ARG A 51 -12.68 -6.21 5.75
C ARG A 51 -11.82 -7.43 6.03
N THR A 52 -12.44 -8.56 6.36
CA THR A 52 -11.69 -9.74 6.79
C THR A 52 -11.06 -10.47 5.63
N TYR A 53 -11.86 -10.83 4.65
CA TYR A 53 -11.40 -11.69 3.56
C TYR A 53 -10.37 -11.01 2.69
N ASP A 54 -10.69 -9.82 2.16
CA ASP A 54 -9.79 -9.09 1.27
C ASP A 54 -8.47 -8.72 1.97
N THR A 55 -8.56 -8.35 3.25
CA THR A 55 -7.37 -7.93 3.99
C THR A 55 -6.37 -9.08 4.12
N ILE A 56 -6.85 -10.25 4.51
CA ILE A 56 -5.98 -11.42 4.68
C ILE A 56 -5.42 -11.88 3.34
N GLU A 57 -6.25 -12.00 2.33
CA GLU A 57 -5.84 -12.49 1.03
C GLU A 57 -4.85 -11.55 0.35
N LYS A 58 -5.16 -10.26 0.30
CA LYS A 58 -4.28 -9.27 -0.32
C LYS A 58 -2.96 -9.12 0.42
N ARG A 59 -3.00 -9.18 1.73
CA ARG A 59 -1.78 -9.14 2.56
C ARG A 59 -0.84 -10.27 2.17
N THR A 60 -1.36 -11.47 1.99
CA THR A 60 -0.58 -12.62 1.56
C THR A 60 0.01 -12.41 0.18
N TYR A 61 -0.80 -11.93 -0.76
CA TYR A 61 -0.34 -11.69 -2.13
C TYR A 61 0.77 -10.65 -2.19
N TYR A 62 0.61 -9.53 -1.50
CA TYR A 62 1.63 -8.48 -1.52
C TYR A 62 2.92 -8.91 -0.82
N ALA A 63 2.81 -9.70 0.23
CA ALA A 63 3.99 -10.28 0.88
C ALA A 63 4.75 -11.22 -0.05
N GLU A 64 4.05 -12.10 -0.74
CA GLU A 64 4.66 -13.01 -1.71
C GLU A 64 5.28 -12.25 -2.89
N ALA A 65 4.65 -11.15 -3.30
CA ALA A 65 5.17 -10.31 -4.37
C ALA A 65 6.40 -9.52 -3.96
N GLY A 66 6.64 -9.38 -2.66
CA GLY A 66 7.79 -8.64 -2.14
C GLY A 66 7.59 -7.15 -2.04
N VAL A 67 6.34 -6.67 -1.94
CA VAL A 67 6.05 -5.24 -1.75
C VAL A 67 6.51 -4.82 -0.35
N PRO A 68 7.49 -3.89 -0.23
CA PRO A 68 8.07 -3.60 1.07
C PRO A 68 7.18 -2.83 2.02
N TYR A 69 6.31 -1.96 1.53
CA TYR A 69 5.45 -1.14 2.38
C TYR A 69 3.99 -1.27 1.97
N TYR A 70 3.13 -1.45 2.95
CA TYR A 70 1.70 -1.69 2.73
C TYR A 70 0.91 -0.88 3.77
N TRP A 71 0.00 -0.03 3.29
CA TRP A 71 -0.92 0.71 4.15
C TRP A 71 -2.32 0.13 4.03
N LEU A 72 -2.96 -0.05 5.18
CA LEU A 72 -4.37 -0.41 5.28
C LEU A 72 -5.14 0.78 5.82
N CYS A 73 -6.04 1.33 5.01
CA CYS A 73 -6.92 2.42 5.40
C CYS A 73 -8.29 1.87 5.70
N ASP A 74 -8.73 1.94 6.96
CA ASP A 74 -10.05 1.51 7.37
C ASP A 74 -10.97 2.72 7.39
N TYR A 75 -11.84 2.82 6.38
CA TYR A 75 -12.70 3.98 6.22
C TYR A 75 -13.68 4.12 7.38
N GLU A 76 -14.26 3.02 7.85
CA GLU A 76 -15.24 3.04 8.94
C GLU A 76 -14.61 3.50 10.25
N ARG A 77 -13.44 2.98 10.57
CA ARG A 77 -12.73 3.35 11.81
C ARG A 77 -11.95 4.65 11.67
N GLY A 78 -11.70 5.11 10.46
CA GLY A 78 -10.88 6.28 10.22
C GLY A 78 -9.43 6.08 10.61
N THR A 79 -8.91 4.88 10.41
CA THR A 79 -7.53 4.54 10.77
C THR A 79 -6.70 4.19 9.54
N VAL A 80 -5.40 4.44 9.64
CA VAL A 80 -4.42 3.95 8.68
C VAL A 80 -3.36 3.17 9.44
N THR A 81 -3.06 1.97 8.96
CA THR A 81 -2.02 1.11 9.52
C THR A 81 -0.90 0.96 8.51
N ALA A 82 0.30 1.36 8.90
CA ALA A 82 1.48 1.24 8.04
C ALA A 82 2.23 -0.04 8.40
N LEU A 83 2.47 -0.88 7.41
CA LEU A 83 3.12 -2.17 7.55
C LEU A 83 4.40 -2.21 6.72
N LYS A 84 5.39 -2.94 7.20
CA LYS A 84 6.64 -3.18 6.48
C LYS A 84 6.87 -4.67 6.35
N LEU A 85 7.29 -5.10 5.16
CA LEU A 85 7.64 -6.50 4.91
C LEU A 85 8.98 -6.82 5.56
N GLN A 86 9.00 -7.84 6.41
CA GLN A 86 10.19 -8.30 7.08
C GLN A 86 10.12 -9.82 7.23
N ALA A 87 11.15 -10.52 6.72
CA ALA A 87 11.19 -11.99 6.76
C ALA A 87 9.91 -12.63 6.20
N CYS A 88 9.45 -12.13 5.05
CA CYS A 88 8.25 -12.60 4.33
C CYS A 88 6.93 -12.35 5.05
N GLN A 89 6.94 -11.54 6.11
CA GLN A 89 5.72 -11.18 6.85
C GLN A 89 5.66 -9.67 7.05
N TYR A 90 4.44 -9.12 7.05
CA TYR A 90 4.26 -7.71 7.36
C TYR A 90 4.23 -7.51 8.87
N ILE A 91 5.01 -6.54 9.34
CA ILE A 91 4.98 -6.07 10.72
C ILE A 91 4.38 -4.67 10.75
N GLN A 92 3.63 -4.39 11.80
CA GLN A 92 3.04 -3.06 11.98
C GLN A 92 4.10 -2.09 12.49
N LEU A 93 4.30 -0.99 11.75
CA LEU A 93 5.21 0.08 12.14
C LEU A 93 4.50 1.20 12.88
N ALA A 94 3.28 1.54 12.43
CA ALA A 94 2.54 2.66 12.99
C ALA A 94 1.06 2.51 12.68
N GLU A 95 0.24 3.12 13.52
CA GLU A 95 -1.18 3.28 13.27
C GLU A 95 -1.58 4.71 13.65
N ALA A 96 -2.42 5.32 12.82
CA ALA A 96 -2.87 6.69 13.03
C ALA A 96 -4.36 6.80 12.75
N THR A 97 -5.00 7.81 13.33
CA THR A 97 -6.42 8.09 13.16
C THR A 97 -6.65 9.42 12.46
N ARG A 98 -7.91 9.71 12.11
CA ARG A 98 -8.27 10.90 11.34
C ARG A 98 -7.75 12.22 11.93
N GLY A 99 -7.66 12.31 13.25
CA GLY A 99 -7.19 13.53 13.91
C GLY A 99 -5.68 13.71 13.92
N ASP A 100 -4.94 12.74 13.45
CA ASP A 100 -3.49 12.76 13.54
C ASP A 100 -2.85 13.45 12.35
N ARG A 101 -1.66 13.99 12.59
CA ARG A 101 -0.73 14.44 11.55
C ARG A 101 0.56 13.68 11.80
N ILE A 102 0.96 12.84 10.86
CA ILE A 102 2.05 11.91 11.09
C ILE A 102 2.87 11.67 9.82
N ARG A 103 4.14 11.33 10.01
CA ARG A 103 5.02 10.89 8.94
C ARG A 103 5.01 9.37 8.92
N LEU A 104 4.35 8.79 7.92
CA LEU A 104 4.24 7.34 7.81
C LEU A 104 5.27 6.78 6.84
N PRO A 105 5.97 5.69 7.21
CA PRO A 105 6.85 5.03 6.25
C PRO A 105 6.08 4.57 5.01
N PRO A 106 6.63 4.67 3.81
CA PRO A 106 7.98 5.06 3.47
C PRO A 106 8.16 6.56 3.17
N PHE A 107 7.32 7.43 3.70
CA PHE A 107 7.34 8.87 3.39
C PHE A 107 7.76 9.73 4.58
N PRO A 108 9.03 9.63 5.05
CA PRO A 108 9.44 10.35 6.26
C PRO A 108 9.48 11.87 6.09
N ALA A 109 9.56 12.35 4.85
CA ALA A 109 9.61 13.79 4.58
C ALA A 109 8.24 14.45 4.53
N VAL A 110 7.16 13.68 4.54
CA VAL A 110 5.80 14.20 4.39
C VAL A 110 5.03 14.04 5.68
N GLU A 111 4.64 15.17 6.27
CA GLU A 111 3.69 15.15 7.39
C GLU A 111 2.28 15.08 6.81
N LEU A 112 1.61 13.97 7.05
CA LEU A 112 0.33 13.66 6.47
C LEU A 112 -0.80 13.94 7.46
N PRO A 113 -1.75 14.83 7.13
CA PRO A 113 -3.01 14.87 7.87
C PRO A 113 -3.82 13.63 7.49
N VAL A 114 -4.02 12.74 8.43
CA VAL A 114 -4.63 11.43 8.16
C VAL A 114 -6.03 11.59 7.56
N SER A 115 -6.77 12.63 7.95
CA SER A 115 -8.10 12.90 7.41
C SER A 115 -8.13 12.98 5.88
N ARG A 116 -7.03 13.38 5.25
CA ARG A 116 -6.96 13.49 3.78
C ARG A 116 -7.03 12.15 3.07
N LEU A 117 -6.67 11.06 3.74
CA LEU A 117 -6.77 9.73 3.16
C LEU A 117 -8.22 9.28 2.97
N PHE A 118 -9.13 9.92 3.66
CA PHE A 118 -10.55 9.55 3.66
C PHE A 118 -11.44 10.53 2.92
N LEU A 119 -10.85 11.50 2.23
CA LEU A 119 -11.60 12.43 1.38
C LEU A 119 -11.92 11.75 0.05
N ARG A 120 -13.19 11.84 -0.33
CA ARG A 120 -13.66 11.30 -1.59
C ARG A 120 -14.60 12.27 -2.28
#